data_adc8b3e75c216dfd8ffa5f2ffb633035
#
_entry.id   adc8b3e75c216dfd8ffa5f2ffb633035
#
_cell.length_a   1.000
_cell.length_b   1.000
_cell.length_c   1.000
_cell.angle_alpha   90.00
_cell.angle_beta   90.00
_cell.angle_gamma   90.00
#
_symmetry.space_group_name_H-M   'P 1'
#
loop_
_entity.id
_entity.type
_entity.pdbx_description
1 polymer ?
#
loop_
_entity_poly.entity_id
_entity_poly.type
_entity_poly.pdbx_seq_one_letter_code
_entity_poly.pdbx_strand_id
1 'polypeptide(L)'
;MEERIIKSKERVKKYGEVYTPDWLVKDMCDMLSEEGGAWSRLDETFLEPACGNGNFLVEILKRKFRLCKDYKDGLTALSTIWGIDILPDNVQESRERMLNMYKERYSDGIDEAVRILEENIICGDSLKIMKQWAEEEE
;
A
#
# COMPACT_ATOMS: atom_id res chain seq x y z
N MET A 1 -23.93 1.80 2.22
CA MET A 1 -23.17 1.27 3.37
C MET A 1 -22.11 2.30 3.78
N GLU A 2 -22.11 2.71 5.03
CA GLU A 2 -21.14 3.68 5.52
C GLU A 2 -19.73 3.08 5.57
N GLU A 3 -18.76 3.85 5.16
CA GLU A 3 -17.36 3.46 5.25
C GLU A 3 -16.88 3.46 6.71
N ARG A 4 -16.27 2.38 7.13
CA ARG A 4 -15.74 2.26 8.49
C ARG A 4 -14.33 2.78 8.56
N ILE A 5 -14.13 3.94 9.18
CA ILE A 5 -12.81 4.59 9.29
C ILE A 5 -12.12 4.36 10.63
N ILE A 6 -12.77 3.70 11.59
CA ILE A 6 -12.14 3.28 12.85
C ILE A 6 -12.51 1.83 13.17
N LYS A 7 -11.59 1.07 13.76
CA LYS A 7 -11.83 -0.29 14.23
C LYS A 7 -12.34 -0.30 15.67
N SER A 8 -11.79 0.55 16.54
CA SER A 8 -12.24 0.67 17.92
C SER A 8 -11.84 2.01 18.50
N LYS A 9 -12.58 2.42 19.54
CA LYS A 9 -12.25 3.65 20.29
C LYS A 9 -10.93 3.51 21.04
N GLU A 10 -10.59 2.31 21.50
CA GLU A 10 -9.33 2.05 22.20
C GLU A 10 -8.13 2.25 21.27
N ARG A 11 -8.25 1.82 20.04
CA ARG A 11 -7.20 1.98 19.04
C ARG A 11 -7.00 3.44 18.66
N VAL A 12 -8.10 4.21 18.55
CA VAL A 12 -8.01 5.67 18.33
C VAL A 12 -7.28 6.34 19.49
N LYS A 13 -7.61 5.99 20.73
CA LYS A 13 -6.95 6.54 21.92
C LYS A 13 -5.47 6.18 22.01
N LYS A 14 -5.12 4.91 21.80
CA LYS A 14 -3.76 4.41 21.99
C LYS A 14 -2.82 4.77 20.83
N TYR A 15 -3.31 4.71 19.61
CA TYR A 15 -2.49 4.87 18.40
C TYR A 15 -2.88 6.06 17.54
N GLY A 16 -3.95 6.76 17.87
CA GLY A 16 -4.50 7.81 17.01
C GLY A 16 -5.04 7.24 15.68
N GLU A 17 -5.45 5.96 15.69
CA GLU A 17 -5.82 5.26 14.47
C GLU A 17 -7.17 5.67 13.94
N VAL A 18 -7.16 6.40 12.83
CA VAL A 18 -8.33 6.71 12.02
C VAL A 18 -7.94 6.47 10.56
N TYR A 19 -8.69 5.65 9.85
CA TYR A 19 -8.41 5.37 8.44
C TYR A 19 -8.86 6.53 7.57
N THR A 20 -8.05 6.86 6.57
CA THR A 20 -8.41 7.89 5.60
C THR A 20 -9.56 7.40 4.72
N PRO A 21 -10.68 8.14 4.62
CA PRO A 21 -11.79 7.70 3.80
C PRO A 21 -11.45 7.66 2.32
N ASP A 22 -12.13 6.79 1.58
CA ASP A 22 -11.85 6.50 0.18
C ASP A 22 -11.85 7.75 -0.71
N TRP A 23 -12.81 8.66 -0.52
CA TRP A 23 -12.90 9.88 -1.33
C TRP A 23 -11.67 10.79 -1.14
N LEU A 24 -11.14 10.86 0.08
CA LEU A 24 -9.96 11.67 0.38
C LEU A 24 -8.69 11.01 -0.18
N VAL A 25 -8.59 9.68 -0.08
CA VAL A 25 -7.49 8.93 -0.69
C VAL A 25 -7.41 9.22 -2.18
N LYS A 26 -8.54 9.17 -2.87
CA LYS A 26 -8.62 9.46 -4.30
C LYS A 26 -8.20 10.89 -4.62
N ASP A 27 -8.67 11.86 -3.85
CA ASP A 27 -8.31 13.27 -4.04
C ASP A 27 -6.82 13.49 -3.86
N MET A 28 -6.22 12.89 -2.83
CA MET A 28 -4.78 12.99 -2.58
C MET A 28 -3.95 12.35 -3.70
N CYS A 29 -4.39 11.20 -4.20
CA CYS A 29 -3.73 10.56 -5.34
C CYS A 29 -3.86 11.38 -6.62
N ASP A 30 -5.00 12.04 -6.84
CA ASP A 30 -5.19 12.94 -7.98
C ASP A 30 -4.21 14.11 -7.94
N MET A 31 -3.91 14.64 -6.77
CA MET A 31 -2.93 15.72 -6.60
C MET A 31 -1.53 15.31 -7.08
N LEU A 32 -1.14 14.07 -6.84
CA LEU A 32 0.15 13.55 -7.31
C LEU A 32 0.22 13.51 -8.84
N SER A 33 -0.89 13.27 -9.50
CA SER A 33 -0.99 13.28 -10.96
C SER A 33 -0.72 14.67 -11.54
N GLU A 34 -1.24 15.72 -10.90
CA GLU A 34 -1.11 17.09 -11.35
C GLU A 34 0.31 17.63 -11.21
N GLU A 35 1.01 17.26 -10.12
CA GLU A 35 2.31 17.83 -9.77
C GLU A 35 3.52 17.15 -10.41
N GLY A 36 3.46 15.87 -10.72
CA GLY A 36 4.65 15.16 -11.17
C GLY A 36 4.44 13.99 -12.11
N GLY A 37 3.23 13.75 -12.54
CA GLY A 37 2.93 12.60 -13.41
C GLY A 37 3.21 11.26 -12.76
N ALA A 38 2.95 11.13 -11.45
CA ALA A 38 3.24 9.93 -10.66
C ALA A 38 2.61 8.66 -11.24
N TRP A 39 1.51 8.81 -11.99
CA TRP A 39 0.78 7.68 -12.56
C TRP A 39 1.14 7.39 -14.02
N SER A 40 2.14 8.08 -14.56
CA SER A 40 2.61 7.85 -15.93
C SER A 40 3.71 6.79 -16.02
N ARG A 41 4.29 6.40 -14.87
CA ARG A 41 5.42 5.46 -14.82
C ARG A 41 5.11 4.32 -13.86
N LEU A 42 5.24 3.09 -14.37
CA LEU A 42 5.01 1.88 -13.57
C LEU A 42 6.03 1.72 -12.45
N ASP A 43 7.28 2.13 -12.68
CA ASP A 43 8.40 1.95 -11.76
C ASP A 43 8.51 3.03 -10.67
N GLU A 44 7.59 4.00 -10.63
CA GLU A 44 7.57 5.00 -9.57
C GLU A 44 7.33 4.34 -8.21
N THR A 45 8.20 4.63 -7.23
CA THR A 45 8.14 4.01 -5.90
C THR A 45 7.27 4.83 -4.95
N PHE A 46 6.43 4.14 -4.19
CA PHE A 46 5.57 4.75 -3.17
C PHE A 46 5.84 4.10 -1.81
N LEU A 47 5.88 4.92 -0.77
CA LEU A 47 5.98 4.46 0.60
C LEU A 47 4.88 5.11 1.44
N GLU A 48 4.07 4.28 2.10
CA GLU A 48 3.09 4.72 3.08
C GLU A 48 3.56 4.29 4.47
N PRO A 49 4.10 5.21 5.28
CA PRO A 49 4.70 4.86 6.58
C PRO A 49 3.68 4.58 7.69
N ALA A 50 2.41 4.79 7.43
CA ALA A 50 1.31 4.46 8.35
C ALA A 50 0.14 3.94 7.53
N CYS A 51 0.32 2.77 6.92
CA CYS A 51 -0.59 2.31 5.88
C CYS A 51 -1.99 1.91 6.36
N GLY A 52 -2.17 1.73 7.67
CA GLY A 52 -3.44 1.30 8.22
C GLY A 52 -3.93 0.02 7.55
N ASN A 53 -5.22 -0.02 7.22
CA ASN A 53 -5.82 -1.18 6.55
C ASN A 53 -5.60 -1.20 5.03
N GLY A 54 -4.78 -0.29 4.48
CA GLY A 54 -4.37 -0.32 3.10
C GLY A 54 -5.15 0.56 2.13
N ASN A 55 -5.92 1.54 2.59
CA ASN A 55 -6.73 2.38 1.71
C ASN A 55 -5.89 3.10 0.64
N PHE A 56 -4.74 3.70 1.01
CA PHE A 56 -3.83 4.29 0.04
C PHE A 56 -3.16 3.24 -0.83
N LEU A 57 -2.72 2.14 -0.24
CA LEU A 57 -2.02 1.09 -0.96
C LEU A 57 -2.86 0.52 -2.10
N VAL A 58 -4.15 0.25 -1.85
CA VAL A 58 -5.03 -0.30 -2.88
C VAL A 58 -5.35 0.73 -3.96
N GLU A 59 -5.47 2.01 -3.63
CA GLU A 59 -5.69 3.06 -4.65
C GLU A 59 -4.45 3.24 -5.52
N ILE A 60 -3.26 3.23 -4.93
CA ILE A 60 -2.00 3.29 -5.67
C ILE A 60 -1.90 2.11 -6.63
N LEU A 61 -2.16 0.90 -6.14
CA LEU A 61 -2.11 -0.32 -6.95
C LEU A 61 -3.13 -0.28 -8.09
N LYS A 62 -4.35 0.18 -7.82
CA LYS A 62 -5.39 0.34 -8.83
C LYS A 62 -4.92 1.23 -9.98
N ARG A 63 -4.28 2.35 -9.66
CA ARG A 63 -3.78 3.29 -10.67
C ARG A 63 -2.61 2.70 -11.45
N LYS A 64 -1.70 2.00 -10.77
CA LYS A 64 -0.58 1.30 -11.42
C LYS A 64 -1.07 0.20 -12.36
N PHE A 65 -2.10 -0.53 -11.98
CA PHE A 65 -2.65 -1.59 -12.83
C PHE A 65 -3.17 -1.08 -14.17
N ARG A 66 -3.57 0.18 -14.27
CA ARG A 66 -3.96 0.79 -15.55
C ARG A 66 -2.82 0.85 -16.55
N LEU A 67 -1.57 0.83 -16.07
CA LEU A 67 -0.36 0.83 -16.91
C LEU A 67 0.12 -0.58 -17.24
N CYS A 68 -0.41 -1.60 -16.59
CA CYS A 68 0.04 -2.97 -16.74
C CYS A 68 -0.53 -3.64 -17.98
N LYS A 69 0.33 -4.32 -18.72
CA LYS A 69 -0.03 -5.09 -19.94
C LYS A 69 -0.14 -6.58 -19.66
N ASP A 70 0.61 -7.08 -18.69
CA ASP A 70 0.68 -8.49 -18.34
C ASP A 70 0.98 -8.68 -16.84
N TYR A 71 1.07 -9.95 -16.39
CA TYR A 71 1.34 -10.25 -14.98
C TYR A 71 2.73 -9.79 -14.53
N LYS A 72 3.70 -9.73 -15.42
CA LYS A 72 5.05 -9.25 -15.08
C LYS A 72 5.01 -7.77 -14.71
N ASP A 73 4.24 -6.98 -15.44
CA ASP A 73 3.98 -5.59 -15.08
C ASP A 73 3.23 -5.50 -13.74
N GLY A 74 2.31 -6.41 -13.49
CA GLY A 74 1.60 -6.51 -12.22
C GLY A 74 2.53 -6.76 -11.04
N LEU A 75 3.52 -7.65 -11.21
CA LEU A 75 4.56 -7.90 -10.20
C LEU A 75 5.43 -6.68 -9.98
N THR A 76 5.81 -5.98 -11.06
CA THR A 76 6.55 -4.72 -10.95
C THR A 76 5.75 -3.69 -10.16
N ALA A 77 4.45 -3.56 -10.44
CA ALA A 77 3.58 -2.65 -9.70
C ALA A 77 3.63 -2.95 -8.20
N LEU A 78 3.47 -4.21 -7.80
CA LEU A 78 3.55 -4.61 -6.40
C LEU A 78 4.92 -4.28 -5.78
N SER A 79 6.00 -4.52 -6.53
CA SER A 79 7.37 -4.35 -6.02
C SER A 79 7.74 -2.90 -5.76
N THR A 80 7.01 -1.94 -6.31
CA THR A 80 7.27 -0.51 -6.13
C THR A 80 6.46 0.13 -5.01
N ILE A 81 5.59 -0.63 -4.36
CA ILE A 81 4.72 -0.12 -3.30
C ILE A 81 5.16 -0.68 -1.95
N TRP A 82 5.44 0.21 -1.01
CA TRP A 82 5.87 -0.12 0.34
C TRP A 82 4.87 0.44 1.36
N GLY A 83 4.57 -0.34 2.38
CA GLY A 83 3.69 0.08 3.45
C GLY A 83 4.19 -0.41 4.79
N ILE A 84 3.98 0.39 5.83
CA ILE A 84 4.37 0.04 7.21
C ILE A 84 3.21 0.35 8.13
N ASP A 85 2.90 -0.54 9.05
CA ASP A 85 1.97 -0.27 10.13
C ASP A 85 2.40 -1.00 11.39
N ILE A 86 2.12 -0.42 12.54
CA ILE A 86 2.51 -1.00 13.82
C ILE A 86 1.60 -2.17 14.24
N LEU A 87 0.40 -2.24 13.68
CA LEU A 87 -0.60 -3.24 14.06
C LEU A 87 -0.64 -4.41 13.07
N PRO A 88 -0.41 -5.65 13.54
CA PRO A 88 -0.34 -6.83 12.67
C PRO A 88 -1.60 -7.08 11.83
N ASP A 89 -2.79 -6.80 12.38
CA ASP A 89 -4.03 -7.01 11.65
C ASP A 89 -4.18 -6.06 10.45
N ASN A 90 -3.67 -4.83 10.58
CA ASN A 90 -3.64 -3.87 9.48
C ASN A 90 -2.71 -4.34 8.37
N VAL A 91 -1.54 -4.83 8.73
CA VAL A 91 -0.57 -5.37 7.77
C VAL A 91 -1.19 -6.55 7.01
N GLN A 92 -1.81 -7.46 7.73
CA GLN A 92 -2.45 -8.63 7.12
C GLN A 92 -3.59 -8.22 6.18
N GLU A 93 -4.44 -7.31 6.61
CA GLU A 93 -5.56 -6.81 5.79
C GLU A 93 -5.05 -6.13 4.51
N SER A 94 -4.01 -5.30 4.63
CA SER A 94 -3.39 -4.63 3.48
C SER A 94 -2.85 -5.64 2.46
N ARG A 95 -2.12 -6.65 2.94
CA ARG A 95 -1.59 -7.71 2.07
C ARG A 95 -2.70 -8.47 1.36
N GLU A 96 -3.74 -8.84 2.09
CA GLU A 96 -4.88 -9.58 1.52
C GLU A 96 -5.62 -8.76 0.47
N ARG A 97 -5.85 -7.49 0.74
CA ARG A 97 -6.54 -6.61 -0.21
C ARG A 97 -5.76 -6.46 -1.51
N MET A 98 -4.46 -6.23 -1.40
CA MET A 98 -3.59 -6.09 -2.58
C MET A 98 -3.47 -7.40 -3.36
N LEU A 99 -3.32 -8.52 -2.66
CA LEU A 99 -3.25 -9.83 -3.30
C LEU A 99 -4.54 -10.18 -4.04
N ASN A 100 -5.69 -9.88 -3.45
CA ASN A 100 -6.98 -10.12 -4.09
C ASN A 100 -7.12 -9.30 -5.38
N MET A 101 -6.66 -8.04 -5.38
CA MET A 101 -6.65 -7.23 -6.59
C MET A 101 -5.77 -7.84 -7.69
N TYR A 102 -4.61 -8.37 -7.32
CA TYR A 102 -3.71 -9.05 -8.25
C TYR A 102 -4.39 -10.30 -8.84
N LYS A 103 -4.98 -11.13 -7.99
CA LYS A 103 -5.66 -12.38 -8.41
C LYS A 103 -6.86 -12.13 -9.31
N GLU A 104 -7.55 -11.01 -9.16
CA GLU A 104 -8.66 -10.64 -10.04
C GLU A 104 -8.22 -10.39 -11.48
N ARG A 105 -6.97 -9.98 -11.67
CA ARG A 105 -6.42 -9.67 -13.00
C ARG A 105 -5.55 -10.78 -13.58
N TYR A 106 -4.81 -11.48 -12.73
CA TYR A 106 -3.76 -12.40 -13.19
C TYR A 106 -3.83 -13.72 -12.47
N SER A 107 -3.68 -14.79 -13.24
CA SER A 107 -3.57 -16.16 -12.70
C SER A 107 -2.12 -16.64 -12.58
N ASP A 108 -1.19 -15.96 -13.24
CA ASP A 108 0.24 -16.27 -13.18
C ASP A 108 0.95 -15.41 -12.14
N GLY A 109 2.05 -15.93 -11.59
CA GLY A 109 2.90 -15.17 -10.65
C GLY A 109 2.34 -14.99 -9.26
N ILE A 110 1.35 -15.78 -8.85
CA ILE A 110 0.71 -15.66 -7.53
C ILE A 110 1.73 -15.84 -6.39
N ASP A 111 2.59 -16.85 -6.46
CA ASP A 111 3.60 -17.10 -5.41
C ASP A 111 4.57 -15.93 -5.28
N GLU A 112 4.98 -15.36 -6.40
CA GLU A 112 5.86 -14.19 -6.42
C GLU A 112 5.16 -12.96 -5.85
N ALA A 113 3.87 -12.77 -6.18
CA ALA A 113 3.07 -11.69 -5.63
C ALA A 113 2.98 -11.77 -4.10
N VAL A 114 2.74 -12.97 -3.56
CA VAL A 114 2.70 -13.20 -2.11
C VAL A 114 4.02 -12.82 -1.47
N ARG A 115 5.14 -13.27 -2.05
CA ARG A 115 6.48 -12.97 -1.51
C ARG A 115 6.77 -11.48 -1.52
N ILE A 116 6.45 -10.79 -2.60
CA ILE A 116 6.65 -9.33 -2.70
C ILE A 116 5.86 -8.61 -1.62
N LEU A 117 4.59 -8.97 -1.42
CA LEU A 117 3.75 -8.35 -0.42
C LEU A 117 4.25 -8.61 1.00
N GLU A 118 4.77 -9.80 1.28
CA GLU A 118 5.37 -10.10 2.58
C GLU A 118 6.64 -9.27 2.84
N GLU A 119 7.41 -8.98 1.81
CA GLU A 119 8.62 -8.16 1.92
C GLU A 119 8.32 -6.66 2.03
N ASN A 120 7.32 -6.18 1.30
CA ASN A 120 7.08 -4.75 1.13
C ASN A 120 6.04 -4.16 2.10
N ILE A 121 5.11 -4.96 2.59
CA ILE A 121 4.12 -4.52 3.56
C ILE A 121 4.55 -5.06 4.92
N ILE A 122 5.04 -4.16 5.78
CA ILE A 122 5.86 -4.50 6.95
C ILE A 122 5.15 -4.10 8.24
N CYS A 123 5.17 -5.01 9.22
CA CYS A 123 4.69 -4.72 10.56
C CYS A 123 5.84 -4.19 11.41
N GLY A 124 5.68 -3.00 11.98
CA GLY A 124 6.69 -2.43 12.86
C GLY A 124 6.56 -0.93 13.03
N ASP A 125 7.54 -0.37 13.72
CA ASP A 125 7.65 1.07 13.95
C ASP A 125 8.30 1.72 12.72
N SER A 126 7.56 2.53 11.99
CA SER A 126 8.02 3.11 10.73
C SER A 126 9.26 4.01 10.91
N LEU A 127 9.34 4.75 12.00
CA LEU A 127 10.50 5.61 12.25
C LEU A 127 11.77 4.80 12.45
N LYS A 128 11.68 3.68 13.17
CA LYS A 128 12.82 2.78 13.38
C LYS A 128 13.22 2.08 12.08
N ILE A 129 12.26 1.59 11.34
CA ILE A 129 12.51 0.89 10.06
C ILE A 129 13.16 1.85 9.06
N MET A 130 12.60 3.03 8.90
CA MET A 130 13.11 4.03 7.95
C MET A 130 14.51 4.51 8.34
N LYS A 131 14.77 4.65 9.64
CA LYS A 131 16.10 4.99 10.15
C LYS A 131 17.11 3.90 9.82
N GLN A 132 16.73 2.64 9.99
CA GLN A 132 17.58 1.49 9.64
C GLN A 132 17.91 1.50 8.15
N TRP A 133 16.93 1.74 7.30
CA TRP A 133 17.17 1.83 5.84
C TRP A 133 18.16 2.94 5.49
N ALA A 134 18.02 4.10 6.13
CA ALA A 134 18.93 5.21 5.90
C ALA A 134 20.37 4.87 6.32
N GLU A 135 20.54 4.14 7.42
CA GLU A 135 21.86 3.68 7.90
C GLU A 135 22.49 2.65 6.96
N GLU A 136 21.68 1.78 6.35
CA GLU A 136 22.17 0.76 5.42
C GLU A 136 22.69 1.35 4.09
N GLU A 137 22.22 2.54 3.71
CA GLU A 137 22.67 3.22 2.49
C GLU A 137 24.02 3.95 2.66
N GLU A 138 24.45 4.14 3.89
CA GLU A 138 25.76 4.73 4.18
C GLU A 138 26.87 3.67 4.08
#